data_95fa3134824db24464ef00365daa1500
#
_entry.id   95fa3134824db24464ef00365daa1500
#
_cell.length_a   1.000
_cell.length_b   1.000
_cell.length_c   1.000
_cell.angle_alpha   90.00
_cell.angle_beta   90.00
_cell.angle_gamma   90.00
#
_symmetry.space_group_name_H-M   'P 1'
#
loop_
_entity.id
_entity.type
_entity.pdbx_description
1 polymer ?
#
loop_
_entity_poly.entity_id
_entity_poly.type
_entity_poly.pdbx_seq_one_letter_code
_entity_poly.pdbx_strand_id
1 'polypeptide(L)'
;MKPLRYLLILVSCCAAFCLAGYEMSDNSLAHKMVQENHLTNPKQVFKFVLDHKIQAPAGSPNSAAGASLRTLMDRPGNWLWCDEGAIVVAVLVGQLGYSTRLVDLVGTSDGVSHHTVLQIEQAGDWITYDFTGRQFDVPLEKTVDYPAAPRFRTYPDWRHKLLLNNYFLRELAQLLRPWLA
;
A
#
# COMPACT_ATOMS: atom_id res chain seq x y z
N MET A 1 -30.73 -26.58 -7.67
CA MET A 1 -29.29 -26.40 -7.33
C MET A 1 -28.37 -25.97 -8.49
N LYS A 2 -28.69 -26.22 -9.75
CA LYS A 2 -27.87 -25.79 -10.90
C LYS A 2 -27.78 -24.27 -11.13
N PRO A 3 -28.86 -23.46 -11.00
CA PRO A 3 -28.79 -22.04 -11.29
C PRO A 3 -27.91 -21.25 -10.31
N LEU A 4 -27.85 -21.67 -9.04
CA LEU A 4 -27.01 -21.01 -8.03
C LEU A 4 -25.51 -21.18 -8.32
N ARG A 5 -25.09 -22.34 -8.85
CA ARG A 5 -23.69 -22.58 -9.24
C ARG A 5 -23.27 -21.69 -10.41
N TYR A 6 -24.12 -21.52 -11.41
CA TYR A 6 -23.83 -20.62 -12.53
C TYR A 6 -23.77 -19.17 -12.11
N LEU A 7 -24.65 -18.74 -11.19
CA LEU A 7 -24.61 -17.40 -10.63
C LEU A 7 -23.30 -17.14 -9.86
N LEU A 8 -22.85 -18.09 -9.03
CA LEU A 8 -21.59 -17.98 -8.30
C LEU A 8 -20.38 -17.93 -9.25
N ILE A 9 -20.35 -18.74 -10.30
CA ILE A 9 -19.28 -18.71 -11.31
C ILE A 9 -19.28 -17.35 -12.03
N LEU A 10 -20.44 -16.85 -12.44
CA LEU A 10 -20.56 -15.57 -13.13
C LEU A 10 -20.06 -14.43 -12.24
N VAL A 11 -20.49 -14.38 -10.98
CA VAL A 11 -20.06 -13.38 -10.01
C VAL A 11 -18.54 -13.46 -9.77
N SER A 12 -17.99 -14.66 -9.64
CA SER A 12 -16.55 -14.84 -9.47
C SER A 12 -15.75 -14.41 -10.70
N CYS A 13 -16.23 -14.72 -11.91
CA CYS A 13 -15.60 -14.25 -13.15
C CYS A 13 -15.67 -12.72 -13.29
N CYS A 14 -16.83 -12.11 -13.02
CA CYS A 14 -16.96 -10.64 -13.05
C CYS A 14 -16.03 -9.97 -12.02
N ALA A 15 -15.97 -10.52 -10.81
CA ALA A 15 -15.06 -10.04 -9.79
C ALA A 15 -13.60 -10.13 -10.25
N ALA A 16 -13.18 -11.28 -10.80
CA ALA A 16 -11.81 -11.47 -11.32
C ALA A 16 -11.48 -10.50 -12.47
N PHE A 17 -12.44 -10.24 -13.37
CA PHE A 17 -12.27 -9.28 -14.47
C PHE A 17 -12.15 -7.85 -13.96
N CYS A 18 -12.98 -7.46 -12.99
CA CYS A 18 -12.89 -6.13 -12.36
C CYS A 18 -11.54 -5.95 -11.63
N LEU A 19 -11.06 -7.00 -10.95
CA LEU A 19 -9.79 -7.02 -10.26
C LEU A 19 -8.61 -6.83 -11.23
N ALA A 20 -8.58 -7.63 -12.31
CA ALA A 20 -7.54 -7.54 -13.33
C ALA A 20 -7.52 -6.16 -14.00
N GLY A 21 -8.70 -5.60 -14.34
CA GLY A 21 -8.80 -4.28 -14.95
C GLY A 21 -8.29 -3.16 -14.03
N TYR A 22 -8.53 -3.27 -12.75
CA TYR A 22 -8.07 -2.30 -11.75
C TYR A 22 -6.55 -2.34 -11.56
N GLU A 23 -5.99 -3.54 -11.45
CA GLU A 23 -4.54 -3.75 -11.33
C GLU A 23 -3.80 -3.26 -12.58
N MET A 24 -4.33 -3.52 -13.76
CA MET A 24 -3.80 -3.01 -15.03
C MET A 24 -3.80 -1.48 -15.08
N SER A 25 -4.85 -0.82 -14.57
CA SER A 25 -4.95 0.64 -14.54
C SER A 25 -3.89 1.27 -13.63
N ASP A 26 -3.70 0.74 -12.42
CA ASP A 26 -2.71 1.25 -11.47
C ASP A 26 -1.28 0.98 -11.94
N ASN A 27 -1.00 -0.20 -12.49
CA ASN A 27 0.31 -0.53 -13.06
C ASN A 27 0.65 0.36 -14.27
N SER A 28 -0.32 0.63 -15.15
CA SER A 28 -0.12 1.52 -16.29
C SER A 28 0.16 2.95 -15.83
N LEU A 29 -0.57 3.45 -14.83
CA LEU A 29 -0.32 4.76 -14.26
C LEU A 29 1.05 4.84 -13.58
N ALA A 30 1.42 3.84 -12.79
CA ALA A 30 2.71 3.78 -12.12
C ALA A 30 3.86 3.78 -13.12
N HIS A 31 3.76 2.97 -14.18
CA HIS A 31 4.74 2.94 -15.25
C HIS A 31 4.90 4.29 -15.92
N LYS A 32 3.79 4.94 -16.27
CA LYS A 32 3.78 6.28 -16.84
C LYS A 32 4.46 7.30 -15.92
N MET A 33 4.12 7.31 -14.64
CA MET A 33 4.71 8.23 -13.66
C MET A 33 6.22 8.04 -13.53
N VAL A 34 6.69 6.78 -13.49
CA VAL A 34 8.13 6.46 -13.41
C VAL A 34 8.86 6.96 -14.66
N GLN A 35 8.31 6.74 -15.84
CA GLN A 35 8.93 7.16 -17.10
C GLN A 35 8.92 8.68 -17.30
N GLU A 36 7.79 9.36 -17.10
CA GLU A 36 7.66 10.80 -17.32
C GLU A 36 8.54 11.61 -16.34
N ASN A 37 8.77 11.08 -15.13
CA ASN A 37 9.61 11.72 -14.14
C ASN A 37 11.05 11.19 -14.09
N HIS A 38 11.44 10.33 -15.04
CA HIS A 38 12.79 9.77 -15.18
C HIS A 38 13.31 9.12 -13.90
N LEU A 39 12.43 8.42 -13.16
CA LEU A 39 12.78 7.77 -11.91
C LEU A 39 13.50 6.46 -12.19
N THR A 40 14.71 6.29 -11.65
CA THR A 40 15.59 5.15 -11.98
C THR A 40 16.00 4.32 -10.76
N ASN A 41 15.71 4.78 -9.55
CA ASN A 41 16.05 4.07 -8.32
C ASN A 41 15.06 4.39 -7.18
N PRO A 42 15.03 3.58 -6.11
CA PRO A 42 14.09 3.75 -5.00
C PRO A 42 14.17 5.11 -4.30
N LYS A 43 15.37 5.68 -4.17
CA LYS A 43 15.57 6.98 -3.52
C LYS A 43 14.91 8.11 -4.30
N GLN A 44 15.03 8.08 -5.64
CA GLN A 44 14.36 9.06 -6.51
C GLN A 44 12.84 8.93 -6.45
N VAL A 45 12.32 7.70 -6.46
CA VAL A 45 10.89 7.44 -6.29
C VAL A 45 10.40 7.99 -4.94
N PHE A 46 11.10 7.68 -3.87
CA PHE A 46 10.73 8.15 -2.53
C PHE A 46 10.73 9.67 -2.45
N LYS A 47 11.79 10.30 -2.96
CA LYS A 47 11.89 11.76 -3.03
C LYS A 47 10.75 12.36 -3.86
N PHE A 48 10.46 11.78 -5.02
CA PHE A 48 9.34 12.21 -5.87
C PHE A 48 8.02 12.20 -5.08
N VAL A 49 7.72 11.13 -4.35
CA VAL A 49 6.50 11.07 -3.54
C VAL A 49 6.51 12.13 -2.42
N LEU A 50 7.62 12.33 -1.74
CA LEU A 50 7.76 13.35 -0.70
C LEU A 50 7.65 14.80 -1.23
N ASP A 51 8.03 15.04 -2.47
CA ASP A 51 7.92 16.36 -3.10
C ASP A 51 6.47 16.68 -3.51
N HIS A 52 5.64 15.65 -3.74
CA HIS A 52 4.25 15.79 -4.17
C HIS A 52 3.23 15.54 -3.06
N LYS A 53 3.63 14.90 -1.97
CA LYS A 53 2.75 14.46 -0.89
C LYS A 53 3.31 14.82 0.48
N ILE A 54 2.41 15.18 1.38
CA ILE A 54 2.73 15.45 2.79
C ILE A 54 2.07 14.40 3.68
N GLN A 55 2.52 14.28 4.92
CA GLN A 55 1.84 13.49 5.94
C GLN A 55 0.44 14.03 6.20
N ALA A 56 -0.55 13.14 6.32
CA ALA A 56 -1.92 13.49 6.62
C ALA A 56 -2.01 14.36 7.89
N PRO A 57 -2.73 15.49 7.85
CA PRO A 57 -3.01 16.27 9.04
C PRO A 57 -3.80 15.46 10.09
N ALA A 58 -3.61 15.77 11.37
CA ALA A 58 -4.38 15.12 12.43
C ALA A 58 -5.89 15.30 12.20
N GLY A 59 -6.65 14.22 12.37
CA GLY A 59 -8.09 14.20 12.13
C GLY A 59 -8.52 14.02 10.67
N SER A 60 -7.57 13.87 9.73
CA SER A 60 -7.90 13.50 8.35
C SER A 60 -8.61 12.14 8.32
N PRO A 61 -9.62 11.96 7.44
CA PRO A 61 -10.29 10.69 7.32
C PRO A 61 -9.32 9.61 6.81
N ASN A 62 -9.23 8.48 7.52
CA ASN A 62 -8.47 7.34 7.03
C ASN A 62 -9.30 6.62 5.96
N SER A 63 -8.92 6.79 4.70
CA SER A 63 -9.55 6.12 3.57
C SER A 63 -8.68 4.98 3.01
N ALA A 64 -7.64 4.66 3.71
CA ALA A 64 -6.47 3.98 3.21
C ALA A 64 -6.70 2.64 2.57
N ALA A 65 -7.57 1.86 3.07
CA ALA A 65 -7.64 0.52 2.56
C ALA A 65 -8.48 0.46 1.30
N GLY A 66 -7.83 0.42 0.18
CA GLY A 66 -8.43 0.17 -1.12
C GLY A 66 -8.49 1.36 -2.07
N ALA A 67 -7.84 2.46 -1.75
CA ALA A 67 -7.70 3.56 -2.70
C ALA A 67 -6.76 3.15 -3.85
N SER A 68 -7.14 3.47 -5.09
CA SER A 68 -6.25 3.29 -6.25
C SER A 68 -5.06 4.25 -6.18
N LEU A 69 -3.98 3.92 -6.89
CA LEU A 69 -2.84 4.82 -7.04
C LEU A 69 -3.31 6.21 -7.52
N ARG A 70 -4.23 6.26 -8.49
CA ARG A 70 -4.81 7.51 -8.97
C ARG A 70 -5.50 8.28 -7.86
N THR A 71 -6.36 7.62 -7.09
CA THR A 71 -7.08 8.27 -5.96
C THR A 71 -6.12 8.85 -4.94
N LEU A 72 -5.03 8.14 -4.63
CA LEU A 72 -4.01 8.60 -3.69
C LEU A 72 -3.21 9.78 -4.27
N MET A 73 -2.83 9.70 -5.53
CA MET A 73 -2.03 10.75 -6.17
C MET A 73 -2.84 12.01 -6.49
N ASP A 74 -4.12 11.88 -6.84
CA ASP A 74 -5.00 13.02 -7.18
C ASP A 74 -5.76 13.56 -5.96
N ARG A 75 -5.49 13.06 -4.76
CA ARG A 75 -6.20 13.46 -3.54
C ARG A 75 -6.08 14.98 -3.28
N PRO A 76 -7.20 15.69 -3.06
CA PRO A 76 -7.19 17.10 -2.67
C PRO A 76 -6.37 17.31 -1.38
N GLY A 77 -5.57 18.38 -1.34
CA GLY A 77 -4.69 18.68 -0.20
C GLY A 77 -3.36 17.93 -0.21
N ASN A 78 -3.13 17.03 -1.17
CA ASN A 78 -1.85 16.34 -1.39
C ASN A 78 -1.29 15.57 -0.17
N TRP A 79 -2.16 15.06 0.71
CA TRP A 79 -1.72 14.32 1.88
C TRP A 79 -1.96 12.81 1.74
N LEU A 80 -1.10 12.05 2.43
CA LEU A 80 -1.19 10.59 2.56
C LEU A 80 -0.96 10.18 4.01
N TRP A 81 -1.62 9.12 4.46
CA TRP A 81 -1.26 8.43 5.70
C TRP A 81 0.04 7.65 5.53
N CYS A 82 0.65 7.20 6.65
CA CYS A 82 1.91 6.44 6.63
C CYS A 82 1.84 5.21 5.72
N ASP A 83 0.78 4.42 5.83
CA ASP A 83 0.52 3.24 5.02
C ASP A 83 0.27 3.59 3.54
N GLU A 84 -0.52 4.63 3.27
CA GLU A 84 -0.77 5.10 1.90
C GLU A 84 0.51 5.58 1.21
N GLY A 85 1.34 6.35 1.92
CA GLY A 85 2.64 6.80 1.41
C GLY A 85 3.58 5.64 1.12
N ALA A 86 3.65 4.68 2.04
CA ALA A 86 4.44 3.46 1.87
C ALA A 86 3.97 2.64 0.65
N ILE A 87 2.65 2.54 0.43
CA ILE A 87 2.07 1.82 -0.72
C ILE A 87 2.37 2.53 -2.03
N VAL A 88 2.17 3.85 -2.10
CA VAL A 88 2.47 4.62 -3.31
C VAL A 88 3.93 4.41 -3.72
N VAL A 89 4.85 4.51 -2.77
CA VAL A 89 6.28 4.25 -3.05
C VAL A 89 6.50 2.81 -3.50
N ALA A 90 5.89 1.81 -2.84
CA ALA A 90 6.03 0.39 -3.20
C ALA A 90 5.57 0.10 -4.62
N VAL A 91 4.41 0.65 -5.04
CA VAL A 91 3.86 0.46 -6.39
C VAL A 91 4.78 1.07 -7.46
N LEU A 92 5.31 2.27 -7.22
CA LEU A 92 6.22 2.93 -8.15
C LEU A 92 7.58 2.21 -8.22
N VAL A 93 8.14 1.81 -7.09
CA VAL A 93 9.43 1.08 -7.00
C VAL A 93 9.32 -0.30 -7.66
N GLY A 94 8.16 -0.95 -7.55
CA GLY A 94 7.86 -2.20 -8.24
C GLY A 94 7.99 -2.11 -9.76
N GLN A 95 7.73 -0.93 -10.37
CA GLN A 95 7.95 -0.70 -11.80
C GLN A 95 9.44 -0.70 -12.19
N LEU A 96 10.33 -0.51 -11.23
CA LEU A 96 11.78 -0.59 -11.40
C LEU A 96 12.33 -2.00 -11.14
N GLY A 97 11.46 -2.96 -10.82
CA GLY A 97 11.82 -4.36 -10.59
C GLY A 97 12.34 -4.67 -9.17
N TYR A 98 12.21 -3.76 -8.22
CA TYR A 98 12.60 -4.03 -6.83
C TYR A 98 11.51 -4.79 -6.06
N SER A 99 11.92 -5.72 -5.22
CA SER A 99 11.05 -6.36 -4.22
C SER A 99 10.74 -5.39 -3.09
N THR A 100 9.50 -5.40 -2.63
CA THR A 100 9.05 -4.52 -1.55
C THR A 100 8.25 -5.28 -0.51
N ARG A 101 8.25 -4.79 0.73
CA ARG A 101 7.36 -5.26 1.80
C ARG A 101 6.97 -4.11 2.71
N LEU A 102 5.74 -4.12 3.22
CA LEU A 102 5.31 -3.20 4.27
C LEU A 102 5.56 -3.83 5.64
N VAL A 103 5.96 -3.01 6.59
CA VAL A 103 6.15 -3.40 7.98
C VAL A 103 5.27 -2.53 8.87
N ASP A 104 4.31 -3.15 9.55
CA ASP A 104 3.51 -2.48 10.56
C ASP A 104 4.23 -2.48 11.90
N LEU A 105 4.33 -1.32 12.51
CA LEU A 105 4.83 -1.15 13.87
C LEU A 105 3.65 -1.25 14.82
N VAL A 106 3.56 -2.37 15.51
CA VAL A 106 2.40 -2.74 16.33
C VAL A 106 2.68 -2.42 17.79
N GLY A 107 1.78 -1.67 18.42
CA GLY A 107 1.86 -1.36 19.84
C GLY A 107 1.88 -2.62 20.73
N THR A 108 2.66 -2.59 21.80
CA THR A 108 2.79 -3.73 22.72
C THR A 108 1.58 -3.89 23.66
N SER A 109 0.85 -2.82 23.90
CA SER A 109 -0.29 -2.78 24.82
C SER A 109 -1.61 -3.17 24.18
N ASP A 110 -1.83 -2.77 22.93
CA ASP A 110 -3.13 -2.89 22.24
C ASP A 110 -3.08 -3.81 21.00
N GLY A 111 -1.89 -4.17 20.54
CA GLY A 111 -1.70 -4.99 19.35
C GLY A 111 -2.15 -4.34 18.05
N VAL A 112 -2.37 -3.01 18.07
CA VAL A 112 -2.79 -2.23 16.90
C VAL A 112 -1.57 -1.68 16.16
N SER A 113 -1.65 -1.59 14.83
CA SER A 113 -0.63 -0.90 14.04
C SER A 113 -0.76 0.60 14.24
N HIS A 114 0.31 1.21 14.73
CA HIS A 114 0.40 2.66 14.95
C HIS A 114 1.17 3.37 13.84
N HIS A 115 1.99 2.61 13.10
CA HIS A 115 2.80 3.15 12.02
C HIS A 115 3.13 2.06 11.01
N THR A 116 3.21 2.45 9.73
CA THR A 116 3.60 1.55 8.63
C THR A 116 4.76 2.16 7.87
N VAL A 117 5.81 1.39 7.68
CA VAL A 117 6.96 1.75 6.86
C VAL A 117 7.12 0.79 5.70
N LEU A 118 7.83 1.23 4.67
CA LEU A 118 8.21 0.41 3.52
C LEU A 118 9.62 -0.13 3.70
N GLN A 119 9.83 -1.40 3.36
CA GLN A 119 11.16 -1.94 3.12
C GLN A 119 11.31 -2.35 1.66
N ILE A 120 12.47 -2.04 1.08
CA ILE A 120 12.83 -2.31 -0.30
C ILE A 120 14.09 -3.15 -0.29
N GLU A 121 14.08 -4.26 -1.02
CA GLU A 121 15.26 -5.12 -1.17
C GLU A 121 16.25 -4.48 -2.12
N GLN A 122 17.48 -4.26 -1.64
CA GLN A 122 18.59 -3.68 -2.39
C GLN A 122 19.87 -4.46 -2.07
N ALA A 123 20.48 -5.05 -3.08
CA ALA A 123 21.71 -5.85 -2.94
C ALA A 123 21.63 -6.98 -1.89
N GLY A 124 20.44 -7.53 -1.66
CA GLY A 124 20.20 -8.60 -0.68
C GLY A 124 19.79 -8.10 0.72
N ASP A 125 19.83 -6.79 0.96
CA ASP A 125 19.45 -6.19 2.23
C ASP A 125 18.08 -5.49 2.14
N TRP A 126 17.34 -5.48 3.25
CA TRP A 126 16.08 -4.76 3.37
C TRP A 126 16.28 -3.35 3.92
N ILE A 127 16.18 -2.35 3.05
CA ILE A 127 16.36 -0.93 3.38
C ILE A 127 15.02 -0.31 3.73
N THR A 128 14.95 0.38 4.87
CA THR A 128 13.72 1.00 5.38
C THR A 128 13.54 2.42 4.83
N TYR A 129 12.32 2.70 4.40
CA TYR A 129 11.84 4.00 3.92
C TYR A 129 10.62 4.40 4.74
N ASP A 130 10.72 5.50 5.46
CA ASP A 130 9.67 6.03 6.33
C ASP A 130 9.06 7.30 5.72
N PHE A 131 7.84 7.19 5.19
CA PHE A 131 7.15 8.31 4.56
C PHE A 131 6.83 9.43 5.58
N THR A 132 6.34 9.08 6.75
CA THR A 132 5.98 10.03 7.81
C THR A 132 7.20 10.78 8.33
N GLY A 133 8.27 10.06 8.63
CA GLY A 133 9.54 10.65 9.06
C GLY A 133 10.32 11.33 7.95
N ARG A 134 9.89 11.19 6.68
CA ARG A 134 10.58 11.68 5.49
C ARG A 134 12.03 11.18 5.42
N GLN A 135 12.24 9.93 5.85
CA GLN A 135 13.55 9.31 6.01
C GLN A 135 13.67 8.06 5.14
N PHE A 136 14.87 7.80 4.67
CA PHE A 136 15.22 6.56 3.97
C PHE A 136 16.58 6.07 4.48
N ASP A 137 16.83 4.77 4.31
CA ASP A 137 18.05 4.12 4.78
C ASP A 137 18.25 4.28 6.29
N VAL A 138 17.15 4.17 7.03
CA VAL A 138 17.17 4.25 8.49
C VAL A 138 17.01 2.87 9.11
N PRO A 139 17.64 2.60 10.26
CA PRO A 139 17.30 1.43 11.07
C PRO A 139 15.83 1.45 11.43
N LEU A 140 15.19 0.27 11.39
CA LEU A 140 13.76 0.16 11.66
C LEU A 140 13.38 0.71 13.04
N GLU A 141 14.30 0.59 14.01
CA GLU A 141 14.18 1.09 15.38
C GLU A 141 14.20 2.62 15.51
N LYS A 142 14.59 3.32 14.45
CA LYS A 142 14.67 4.78 14.42
C LYS A 142 13.57 5.42 13.57
N THR A 143 12.59 4.65 13.15
CA THR A 143 11.44 5.21 12.42
C THR A 143 10.56 6.04 13.36
N VAL A 144 9.79 6.96 12.77
CA VAL A 144 8.87 7.82 13.53
C VAL A 144 7.85 6.96 14.29
N ASP A 145 7.54 7.38 15.51
CA ASP A 145 6.56 6.72 16.39
C ASP A 145 6.85 5.24 16.72
N TYR A 146 8.12 4.85 16.59
CA TYR A 146 8.52 3.51 16.94
C TYR A 146 8.43 3.29 18.46
N PRO A 147 7.58 2.39 18.96
CA PRO A 147 7.48 2.11 20.39
C PRO A 147 8.71 1.33 20.89
N ALA A 148 9.02 1.43 22.18
CA ALA A 148 10.22 0.86 22.80
C ALA A 148 10.36 -0.67 22.59
N ALA A 149 9.27 -1.39 22.42
CA ALA A 149 9.25 -2.83 22.15
C ALA A 149 8.15 -3.19 21.14
N PRO A 150 8.27 -2.78 19.88
CA PRO A 150 7.25 -2.99 18.87
C PRO A 150 7.15 -4.45 18.45
N ARG A 151 5.97 -4.82 17.97
CA ARG A 151 5.78 -6.03 17.20
C ARG A 151 5.74 -5.66 15.72
N PHE A 152 6.36 -6.47 14.88
CA PHE A 152 6.39 -6.28 13.44
C PHE A 152 5.40 -7.21 12.76
N ARG A 153 4.66 -6.69 11.79
CA ARG A 153 3.94 -7.49 10.81
C ARG A 153 4.54 -7.23 9.44
N THR A 154 5.01 -8.29 8.81
CA THR A 154 5.51 -8.22 7.44
C THR A 154 4.48 -8.81 6.51
N TYR A 155 4.09 -8.07 5.50
CA TYR A 155 3.12 -8.51 4.50
C TYR A 155 3.86 -8.86 3.21
N PRO A 156 3.60 -10.04 2.62
CA PRO A 156 4.07 -10.35 1.29
C PRO A 156 3.51 -9.36 0.27
N ASP A 157 4.29 -9.03 -0.75
CA ASP A 157 3.96 -8.06 -1.79
C ASP A 157 2.57 -8.28 -2.44
N TRP A 158 2.20 -9.53 -2.71
CA TRP A 158 0.89 -9.87 -3.29
C TRP A 158 -0.32 -9.49 -2.43
N ARG A 159 -0.19 -9.50 -1.08
CA ARG A 159 -1.26 -9.03 -0.17
C ARG A 159 -1.51 -7.55 -0.30
N HIS A 160 -0.46 -6.77 -0.53
CA HIS A 160 -0.59 -5.34 -0.75
C HIS A 160 -1.31 -5.05 -2.05
N LYS A 161 -0.91 -5.72 -3.13
CA LYS A 161 -1.57 -5.59 -4.43
C LYS A 161 -3.05 -5.97 -4.34
N LEU A 162 -3.39 -7.06 -3.65
CA LEU A 162 -4.76 -7.52 -3.49
C LEU A 162 -5.62 -6.69 -2.54
N LEU A 163 -5.11 -6.31 -1.37
CA LEU A 163 -5.91 -5.67 -0.31
C LEU A 163 -5.97 -4.16 -0.43
N LEU A 164 -4.94 -3.55 -1.01
CA LEU A 164 -4.77 -2.10 -1.03
C LEU A 164 -5.16 -1.50 -2.37
N ASN A 165 -5.03 -2.25 -3.46
CA ASN A 165 -5.52 -1.85 -4.77
C ASN A 165 -6.98 -2.26 -5.02
N ASN A 166 -7.68 -2.83 -4.03
CA ASN A 166 -8.98 -3.43 -4.24
C ASN A 166 -10.02 -3.03 -3.19
N TYR A 167 -10.57 -1.82 -3.35
CA TYR A 167 -11.77 -1.36 -2.63
C TYR A 167 -12.88 -2.41 -2.66
N PHE A 168 -13.13 -3.03 -3.81
CA PHE A 168 -14.17 -4.03 -3.99
C PHE A 168 -13.96 -5.29 -3.14
N LEU A 169 -12.74 -5.84 -3.07
CA LEU A 169 -12.47 -7.03 -2.23
C LEU A 169 -12.60 -6.72 -0.75
N ARG A 170 -12.26 -5.52 -0.33
CA ARG A 170 -12.42 -5.12 1.06
C ARG A 170 -13.89 -4.96 1.42
N GLU A 171 -14.68 -4.28 0.59
CA GLU A 171 -16.12 -4.15 0.78
C GLU A 171 -16.79 -5.53 0.76
N LEU A 172 -16.40 -6.40 -0.15
CA LEU A 172 -16.87 -7.79 -0.20
C LEU A 172 -16.45 -8.57 1.06
N ALA A 173 -15.22 -8.42 1.52
CA ALA A 173 -14.74 -9.07 2.75
C ALA A 173 -15.48 -8.53 4.00
N GLN A 174 -15.80 -7.24 4.05
CA GLN A 174 -16.61 -6.65 5.12
C GLN A 174 -18.06 -7.16 5.09
N LEU A 175 -18.65 -7.27 3.91
CA LEU A 175 -19.99 -7.83 3.71
C LEU A 175 -20.07 -9.33 4.07
N LEU A 176 -19.01 -10.08 3.80
CA LEU A 176 -18.94 -11.51 4.09
C LEU A 176 -18.52 -11.83 5.53
N ARG A 177 -17.91 -10.89 6.25
CA ARG A 177 -17.41 -11.09 7.61
C ARG A 177 -18.48 -11.64 8.59
N PRO A 178 -19.76 -11.17 8.59
CA PRO A 178 -20.80 -11.72 9.44
C PRO A 178 -21.19 -13.19 9.12
N TRP A 179 -20.84 -13.67 7.90
CA TRP A 179 -21.17 -15.01 7.42
C TRP A 179 -20.01 -16.00 7.54
N LEU A 180 -18.80 -15.49 7.88
CA LEU A 180 -17.56 -16.25 8.01
C LEU A 180 -17.13 -16.42 9.49
N ALA A 181 -17.84 -15.77 10.41
CA ALA A 181 -17.69 -15.91 11.85
C ALA A 181 -18.73 -16.87 12.40
#